data_7f63a6d0aa66b2a72864c1d05adad87a
#
_entry.id   7f63a6d0aa66b2a72864c1d05adad87a
#
_cell.length_a   1.000
_cell.length_b   1.000
_cell.length_c   1.000
_cell.angle_alpha   90.00
_cell.angle_beta   90.00
_cell.angle_gamma   90.00
#
_symmetry.space_group_name_H-M   'P 1'
#
loop_
_entity.id
_entity.type
_entity.pdbx_description
1 polymer ?
#
loop_
_entity_poly.entity_id
_entity_poly.type
_entity_poly.pdbx_seq_one_letter_code
_entity_poly.pdbx_strand_id
1 'polypeptide(L)'
;MTKYFPDAKFSEADRSLFAFAAYNAGPGRIAGMRKEAAKRELDPDKWFNNVEIVTAEKVGIETTTCVRNIYKYYVAYKLMLDLEETQKKAREALKQGN
;
A
#
# COMPACT_ATOMS: atom_id res chain seq x y z
N MET A 1 -10.26 -5.20 -0.79
CA MET A 1 -9.07 -5.87 -1.34
C MET A 1 -9.15 -7.39 -1.34
N THR A 2 -9.63 -7.99 -0.28
CA THR A 2 -9.80 -9.44 -0.21
C THR A 2 -10.66 -10.00 -1.33
N LYS A 3 -11.54 -9.19 -1.89
CA LYS A 3 -12.38 -9.57 -3.03
C LYS A 3 -11.56 -10.01 -4.24
N TYR A 4 -10.43 -9.31 -4.50
CA TYR A 4 -9.59 -9.59 -5.66
C TYR A 4 -8.40 -10.51 -5.35
N PHE A 5 -8.00 -10.56 -4.09
CA PHE A 5 -6.85 -11.34 -3.67
C PHE A 5 -7.18 -12.15 -2.41
N PRO A 6 -8.09 -13.15 -2.55
CA PRO A 6 -8.62 -13.85 -1.37
C PRO A 6 -7.57 -14.67 -0.62
N ASP A 7 -6.51 -15.10 -1.30
CA ASP A 7 -5.45 -15.91 -0.69
C ASP A 7 -4.27 -15.07 -0.20
N ALA A 8 -4.37 -13.75 -0.33
CA ALA A 8 -3.26 -12.87 0.01
C ALA A 8 -3.17 -12.63 1.51
N LYS A 9 -1.93 -12.60 2.01
CA LYS A 9 -1.63 -12.31 3.41
C LYS A 9 -0.87 -10.99 3.50
N PHE A 10 -1.52 -9.93 3.03
CA PHE A 10 -0.91 -8.60 3.01
C PHE A 10 -0.80 -7.99 4.41
N SER A 11 0.32 -7.32 4.67
CA SER A 11 0.39 -6.37 5.77
C SER A 11 -0.55 -5.19 5.45
N GLU A 12 -0.85 -4.33 6.44
CA GLU A 12 -1.71 -3.18 6.23
C GLU A 12 -1.14 -2.25 5.14
N ALA A 13 0.16 -2.00 5.18
CA ALA A 13 0.83 -1.16 4.19
C ALA A 13 0.78 -1.80 2.79
N ASP A 14 1.06 -3.09 2.70
CA ASP A 14 1.04 -3.80 1.43
C ASP A 14 -0.37 -3.85 0.84
N ARG A 15 -1.38 -4.00 1.68
CA ARG A 15 -2.77 -3.99 1.23
C ARG A 15 -3.09 -2.68 0.51
N SER A 16 -2.66 -1.56 1.08
CA SER A 16 -2.86 -0.24 0.46
C SER A 16 -2.10 -0.13 -0.86
N LEU A 17 -0.86 -0.61 -0.91
CA LEU A 17 -0.04 -0.58 -2.11
C LEU A 17 -0.65 -1.42 -3.23
N PHE A 18 -1.12 -2.63 -2.92
CA PHE A 18 -1.79 -3.48 -3.90
C PHE A 18 -3.12 -2.90 -4.36
N ALA A 19 -3.84 -2.21 -3.48
CA ALA A 19 -5.06 -1.51 -3.84
C ALA A 19 -4.79 -0.42 -4.88
N PHE A 20 -3.76 0.39 -4.67
CA PHE A 20 -3.38 1.44 -5.60
C PHE A 20 -2.92 0.86 -6.93
N ALA A 21 -2.14 -0.22 -6.89
CA ALA A 21 -1.67 -0.89 -8.10
C ALA A 21 -2.83 -1.49 -8.90
N ALA A 22 -3.76 -2.15 -8.21
CA ALA A 22 -4.93 -2.74 -8.85
C ALA A 22 -5.85 -1.68 -9.46
N TYR A 23 -5.98 -0.53 -8.78
CA TYR A 23 -6.76 0.58 -9.31
C TYR A 23 -6.13 1.13 -10.59
N ASN A 24 -4.81 1.24 -10.62
CA ASN A 24 -4.07 1.83 -11.74
C ASN A 24 -3.96 0.87 -12.93
N ALA A 25 -3.58 -0.37 -12.68
CA ALA A 25 -3.27 -1.35 -13.74
C ALA A 25 -4.32 -2.43 -13.92
N GLY A 26 -5.28 -2.54 -13.02
CA GLY A 26 -6.30 -3.56 -13.03
C GLY A 26 -5.98 -4.73 -12.10
N PRO A 27 -6.98 -5.25 -11.35
CA PRO A 27 -6.75 -6.33 -10.38
C PRO A 27 -6.28 -7.63 -11.01
N GLY A 28 -6.79 -7.96 -12.21
CA GLY A 28 -6.37 -9.17 -12.91
C GLY A 28 -4.90 -9.14 -13.30
N ARG A 29 -4.44 -7.98 -13.77
CA ARG A 29 -3.04 -7.79 -14.17
C ARG A 29 -2.12 -7.89 -12.97
N ILE A 30 -2.49 -7.27 -11.85
CA ILE A 30 -1.69 -7.32 -10.62
C ILE A 30 -1.68 -8.74 -10.03
N ALA A 31 -2.79 -9.48 -10.13
CA ALA A 31 -2.81 -10.88 -9.72
C ALA A 31 -1.79 -11.69 -10.52
N GLY A 32 -1.67 -11.42 -11.81
CA GLY A 32 -0.65 -12.04 -12.66
C GLY A 32 0.77 -11.68 -12.22
N MET A 33 0.99 -10.44 -11.82
CA MET A 33 2.30 -9.99 -11.33
C MET A 33 2.67 -10.69 -10.02
N ARG A 34 1.70 -10.92 -9.15
CA ARG A 34 1.92 -11.67 -7.91
C ARG A 34 2.36 -13.11 -8.20
N LYS A 35 1.71 -13.76 -9.15
CA LYS A 35 2.08 -15.13 -9.56
C LYS A 35 3.50 -15.17 -10.11
N GLU A 36 3.85 -14.20 -10.95
CA GLU A 36 5.20 -14.13 -11.52
C GLU A 36 6.24 -13.87 -10.43
N ALA A 37 5.94 -13.03 -9.46
CA ALA A 37 6.83 -12.76 -8.32
C ALA A 37 7.10 -14.06 -7.55
N ALA A 38 6.06 -14.85 -7.29
CA ALA A 38 6.21 -16.13 -6.62
C ALA A 38 7.11 -17.09 -7.40
N LYS A 39 7.00 -17.11 -8.73
CA LYS A 39 7.85 -17.94 -9.59
C LYS A 39 9.30 -17.53 -9.51
N ARG A 40 9.57 -16.25 -9.26
CA ARG A 40 10.94 -15.71 -9.14
C ARG A 40 11.47 -15.76 -7.70
N GLU A 41 10.78 -16.47 -6.82
CA GLU A 41 11.12 -16.57 -5.40
C GLU A 41 11.07 -15.24 -4.67
N LEU A 42 10.28 -14.30 -5.19
CA LEU A 42 9.93 -13.06 -4.51
C LEU A 42 8.66 -13.27 -3.71
N ASP A 43 8.41 -12.37 -2.74
CA ASP A 43 7.22 -12.48 -1.90
C ASP A 43 5.99 -11.91 -2.63
N PRO A 44 4.98 -12.73 -2.98
CA PRO A 44 3.80 -12.25 -3.69
C PRO A 44 2.89 -11.38 -2.83
N ASP A 45 3.11 -11.35 -1.51
CA ASP A 45 2.31 -10.58 -0.58
C ASP A 45 2.98 -9.26 -0.18
N LYS A 46 4.16 -8.98 -0.74
CA LYS A 46 4.88 -7.73 -0.51
C LYS A 46 5.06 -6.98 -1.81
N TRP A 47 4.81 -5.68 -1.77
CA TRP A 47 4.94 -4.84 -2.95
C TRP A 47 6.38 -4.39 -3.19
N PHE A 48 6.96 -3.63 -2.23
CA PHE A 48 8.30 -3.05 -2.43
C PHE A 48 9.37 -4.13 -2.58
N ASN A 49 10.18 -4.00 -3.62
CA ASN A 49 11.28 -4.90 -3.97
C ASN A 49 10.85 -6.35 -4.25
N ASN A 50 9.56 -6.59 -4.39
CA ASN A 50 8.99 -7.91 -4.69
C ASN A 50 8.08 -7.78 -5.91
N VAL A 51 6.76 -7.66 -5.72
CA VAL A 51 5.83 -7.53 -6.84
C VAL A 51 6.10 -6.26 -7.65
N GLU A 52 6.59 -5.22 -7.00
CA GLU A 52 6.96 -3.96 -7.67
C GLU A 52 7.96 -4.20 -8.81
N ILE A 53 8.97 -5.04 -8.58
CA ILE A 53 10.00 -5.33 -9.59
C ILE A 53 9.37 -5.95 -10.84
N VAL A 54 8.52 -6.94 -10.65
CA VAL A 54 7.82 -7.62 -11.75
C VAL A 54 6.91 -6.64 -12.49
N THR A 55 6.18 -5.83 -11.74
CA THR A 55 5.26 -4.85 -12.31
C THR A 55 6.00 -3.79 -13.14
N ALA A 56 7.11 -3.29 -12.64
CA ALA A 56 7.93 -2.32 -13.38
C ALA A 56 8.41 -2.90 -14.71
N GLU A 57 8.77 -4.18 -14.70
CA GLU A 57 9.28 -4.86 -15.89
C GLU A 57 8.18 -5.16 -16.91
N LYS A 58 7.04 -5.70 -16.45
CA LYS A 58 6.00 -6.22 -17.34
C LYS A 58 4.87 -5.24 -17.64
N VAL A 59 4.53 -4.36 -16.72
CA VAL A 59 3.46 -3.39 -16.89
C VAL A 59 4.04 -2.01 -17.24
N GLY A 60 5.08 -1.60 -16.54
CA GLY A 60 5.77 -0.36 -16.81
C GLY A 60 6.10 0.42 -15.55
N ILE A 61 7.14 1.22 -15.65
CA ILE A 61 7.61 2.09 -14.58
C ILE A 61 6.55 3.11 -14.16
N GLU A 62 5.71 3.54 -15.11
CA GLU A 62 4.68 4.54 -14.83
C GLU A 62 3.72 4.07 -13.74
N THR A 63 3.32 2.79 -13.79
CA THR A 63 2.43 2.22 -12.77
C THR A 63 3.11 2.18 -11.42
N THR A 64 4.35 1.73 -11.34
CA THR A 64 5.08 1.65 -10.07
C THR A 64 5.37 3.03 -9.51
N THR A 65 5.68 3.99 -10.36
CA THR A 65 5.90 5.38 -9.94
C THR A 65 4.61 5.98 -9.40
N CYS A 66 3.49 5.73 -10.06
CA CYS A 66 2.17 6.21 -9.63
C CYS A 66 1.81 5.64 -8.24
N VAL A 67 2.00 4.33 -8.06
CA VAL A 67 1.74 3.67 -6.78
C VAL A 67 2.61 4.26 -5.67
N ARG A 68 3.89 4.46 -5.95
CA ARG A 68 4.83 5.04 -4.99
C ARG A 68 4.43 6.45 -4.59
N ASN A 69 4.01 7.27 -5.55
CA ASN A 69 3.60 8.65 -5.29
C ASN A 69 2.31 8.70 -4.48
N ILE A 70 1.33 7.87 -4.82
CA ILE A 70 0.07 7.80 -4.07
C ILE A 70 0.35 7.34 -2.64
N TYR A 71 1.19 6.34 -2.47
CA TYR A 71 1.55 5.83 -1.15
C TYR A 71 2.25 6.89 -0.30
N LYS A 72 3.09 7.69 -0.92
CA LYS A 72 3.77 8.81 -0.25
C LYS A 72 2.76 9.79 0.35
N TYR A 73 1.74 10.18 -0.42
CA TYR A 73 0.67 11.05 0.04
C TYR A 73 -0.18 10.37 1.12
N TYR A 74 -0.45 9.09 0.96
CA TYR A 74 -1.21 8.32 1.94
C TYR A 74 -0.51 8.30 3.30
N VAL A 75 0.80 8.05 3.31
CA VAL A 75 1.60 8.03 4.54
C VAL A 75 1.62 9.41 5.20
N ALA A 76 1.81 10.47 4.40
CA ALA A 76 1.82 11.84 4.91
C ALA A 76 0.47 12.21 5.52
N TYR A 77 -0.63 11.85 4.86
CA TYR A 77 -1.97 12.10 5.35
C TYR A 77 -2.23 11.37 6.67
N LYS A 78 -1.84 10.11 6.73
CA LYS A 78 -2.01 9.30 7.94
C LYS A 78 -1.23 9.87 9.11
N LEU A 79 0.02 10.30 8.87
CA LEU A 79 0.82 10.95 9.90
C LEU A 79 0.17 12.23 10.39
N MET A 80 -0.40 13.01 9.49
CA MET A 80 -1.09 14.24 9.85
C MET A 80 -2.31 13.97 10.75
N LEU A 81 -3.09 12.93 10.42
CA LEU A 81 -4.24 12.53 11.24
C LEU A 81 -3.79 12.09 12.63
N ASP A 82 -2.71 11.31 12.71
CA ASP A 82 -2.18 10.85 13.99
C ASP A 82 -1.71 12.02 14.85
N LEU A 83 -1.08 13.02 14.24
CA LEU A 83 -0.63 14.23 14.94
C LEU A 83 -1.83 15.04 15.45
N GLU A 84 -2.86 15.21 14.63
CA GLU A 84 -4.08 15.92 15.03
C GLU A 84 -4.76 15.23 16.21
N GLU A 85 -4.84 13.91 16.17
CA GLU A 85 -5.41 13.12 17.26
C GLU A 85 -4.62 13.28 18.54
N THR A 86 -3.29 13.23 18.45
CA THR A 86 -2.41 13.43 19.58
C THR A 86 -2.58 14.81 20.19
N GLN A 87 -2.65 15.85 19.36
CA GLN A 87 -2.87 17.22 19.82
C GLN A 87 -4.22 17.38 20.50
N LYS A 88 -5.25 16.74 19.95
CA LYS A 88 -6.59 16.78 20.52
C LYS A 88 -6.61 16.14 21.90
N LYS A 89 -5.97 14.99 22.05
CA LYS A 89 -5.86 14.29 23.35
C LYS A 89 -5.10 15.13 24.37
N ALA A 90 -4.02 15.78 23.95
CA ALA A 90 -3.24 16.65 24.82
C ALA A 90 -4.08 17.83 25.31
N ARG A 91 -4.86 18.45 24.42
CA ARG A 91 -5.75 19.57 24.80
C ARG A 91 -6.83 19.13 25.77
N GLU A 92 -7.43 17.96 25.54
CA GLU A 92 -8.45 17.41 26.42
C GLU A 92 -7.88 17.10 27.81
N ALA A 93 -6.67 16.55 27.86
CA ALA A 93 -5.97 16.27 29.13
C ALA A 93 -5.71 17.56 29.91
N LEU A 94 -5.33 18.64 29.21
CA LEU A 94 -5.12 19.94 29.86
C LEU A 94 -6.41 20.52 30.42
N LYS A 95 -7.51 20.37 29.70
CA LYS A 95 -8.84 20.83 30.18
C LYS A 95 -9.28 20.05 31.41
N GLN A 96 -9.05 18.74 31.42
CA GLN A 96 -9.44 17.87 32.55
C GLN A 96 -8.52 18.03 33.75
N GLY A 97 -7.30 18.47 33.54
CA GLY A 97 -6.31 18.68 34.57
C GLY A 97 -6.55 19.91 35.44
N ASN A 98 -7.52 20.72 35.08
CA ASN A 98 -7.89 21.87 35.83
C ASN A 98 -9.18 21.64 36.65
#